data_a62d8fd914285d395b4e18f18ca651e1
#
_entry.id   a62d8fd914285d395b4e18f18ca651e1
#
_cell.length_a   1.000
_cell.length_b   1.000
_cell.length_c   1.000
_cell.angle_alpha   90.00
_cell.angle_beta   90.00
_cell.angle_gamma   90.00
#
_symmetry.space_group_name_H-M   'P 1'
#
loop_
_entity.id
_entity.type
_entity.pdbx_description
1 polymer ?
#
loop_
_entity_poly.entity_id
_entity_poly.type
_entity_poly.pdbx_seq_one_letter_code
_entity_poly.pdbx_strand_id
1 'polypeptide(L)'
;MTSGSRAASLFPRNVPPEISDAFPPEFIVLPQDYCIIKPRFSAFFHTQVDLILRRLGVETVILAGTTTPNCIRSSCYDALSLDYDVVVLSDCTSSVTDEVQRANLEDMARIGAKICTVDELSSLI
;
A
#
# COMPACT_ATOMS: atom_id res chain seq x y z
N MET A 1 4.12 4.86 -7.93
CA MET A 1 4.00 5.37 -8.20
C MET A 1 4.38 6.03 -8.88
N THR A 2 4.55 6.29 -9.93
CA THR A 2 5.15 7.04 -10.51
C THR A 2 4.75 7.99 -10.61
N SER A 3 4.79 8.38 -10.53
CA SER A 3 4.53 9.17 -10.57
C SER A 3 4.04 9.97 -11.02
N GLY A 4 3.92 10.48 -10.80
CA GLY A 4 3.48 11.48 -10.99
C GLY A 4 3.60 12.25 -12.13
N SER A 5 4.18 11.86 -12.92
CA SER A 5 4.28 12.46 -14.21
C SER A 5 2.93 12.83 -14.79
N ARG A 6 1.89 12.56 -14.07
CA ARG A 6 0.56 12.88 -14.53
C ARG A 6 -0.08 13.92 -13.71
N ALA A 7 0.70 14.92 -13.42
CA ALA A 7 0.23 15.96 -12.56
C ALA A 7 -1.00 16.66 -13.08
N ALA A 8 -1.12 16.78 -14.36
CA ALA A 8 -2.25 17.48 -14.93
C ALA A 8 -3.54 16.82 -14.56
N SER A 9 -3.50 15.54 -14.56
CA SER A 9 -4.52 14.85 -13.92
C SER A 9 -3.72 14.16 -12.87
N LEU A 10 -3.76 14.50 -11.72
CA LEU A 10 -3.14 13.76 -10.68
C LEU A 10 -3.35 12.27 -10.85
N PHE A 11 -4.22 11.94 -11.78
CA PHE A 11 -4.76 10.61 -11.94
C PHE A 11 -4.48 10.13 -13.33
N PRO A 12 -3.72 9.09 -13.50
CA PRO A 12 -3.47 8.54 -14.82
C PRO A 12 -4.77 8.04 -15.43
N ARG A 13 -5.02 8.47 -16.65
CA ARG A 13 -6.10 7.90 -17.46
C ARG A 13 -5.62 6.67 -18.18
N ASN A 14 -4.36 6.70 -18.57
CA ASN A 14 -3.70 5.58 -19.20
C ASN A 14 -2.39 5.36 -18.50
N VAL A 15 -2.07 4.14 -18.23
CA VAL A 15 -0.78 3.78 -17.62
C VAL A 15 0.24 3.64 -18.73
N PRO A 16 1.35 4.39 -18.70
CA PRO A 16 2.38 4.24 -19.72
C PRO A 16 2.99 2.84 -19.70
N PRO A 17 3.41 2.33 -20.86
CA PRO A 17 4.01 1.00 -20.94
C PRO A 17 5.19 0.81 -20.00
N GLU A 18 6.02 1.84 -19.82
CA GLU A 18 7.18 1.73 -18.93
C GLU A 18 6.78 1.51 -17.48
N ILE A 19 5.57 1.87 -17.09
CA ILE A 19 5.06 1.61 -15.73
C ILE A 19 4.38 0.26 -15.67
N SER A 20 3.47 -0.02 -16.60
CA SER A 20 2.76 -1.29 -16.60
C SER A 20 3.71 -2.46 -16.83
N ASP A 21 4.74 -2.28 -17.65
CA ASP A 21 5.71 -3.33 -17.91
C ASP A 21 6.65 -3.58 -16.73
N ALA A 22 6.70 -2.67 -15.75
CA ALA A 22 7.49 -2.86 -14.55
C ALA A 22 6.85 -3.84 -13.58
N PHE A 23 5.58 -4.21 -13.80
CA PHE A 23 4.87 -5.14 -12.93
C PHE A 23 4.87 -6.55 -13.54
N PRO A 24 4.79 -7.59 -12.69
CA PRO A 24 4.60 -8.95 -13.19
C PRO A 24 3.35 -9.05 -14.07
N PRO A 25 3.33 -9.95 -15.06
CA PRO A 25 2.16 -10.09 -15.94
C PRO A 25 0.85 -10.38 -15.22
N GLU A 26 0.93 -10.95 -14.03
CA GLU A 26 -0.24 -11.27 -13.22
C GLU A 26 -0.90 -10.02 -12.63
N PHE A 27 -0.17 -8.91 -12.56
CA PHE A 27 -0.72 -7.66 -12.06
C PHE A 27 -1.39 -6.90 -13.19
N ILE A 28 -2.66 -6.61 -12.99
CA ILE A 28 -3.42 -5.81 -13.93
C ILE A 28 -3.44 -4.38 -13.40
N VAL A 29 -2.76 -3.47 -14.11
CA VAL A 29 -2.78 -2.05 -13.77
C VAL A 29 -3.88 -1.39 -14.58
N LEU A 30 -4.90 -0.90 -13.88
CA LEU A 30 -6.05 -0.29 -14.52
C LEU A 30 -5.81 1.20 -14.79
N PRO A 31 -6.51 1.80 -15.77
CA PRO A 31 -6.31 3.21 -16.07
C PRO A 31 -6.58 4.15 -14.90
N GLN A 32 -7.45 3.77 -13.98
CA GLN A 32 -7.78 4.58 -12.81
C GLN A 32 -6.83 4.37 -11.63
N ASP A 33 -5.93 3.39 -11.72
CA ASP A 33 -4.99 3.14 -10.64
C ASP A 33 -3.95 4.25 -10.56
N TYR A 34 -3.61 4.64 -9.34
CA TYR A 34 -2.55 5.60 -9.10
C TYR A 34 -1.23 4.87 -9.00
N CYS A 35 -0.28 5.23 -9.86
CA CYS A 35 1.05 4.65 -9.85
C CYS A 35 2.01 5.65 -9.26
N ILE A 36 2.61 5.30 -8.14
CA ILE A 36 3.49 6.17 -7.38
C ILE A 36 4.89 5.58 -7.37
N ILE A 37 5.87 6.41 -7.67
CA ILE A 37 7.26 6.03 -7.49
C ILE A 37 7.67 6.48 -6.10
N LYS A 38 8.01 5.52 -5.26
CA LYS A 38 8.41 5.83 -3.90
C LYS A 38 9.93 5.76 -3.76
N PRO A 39 10.56 6.78 -3.15
CA PRO A 39 12.02 6.81 -3.04
C PRO A 39 12.56 5.92 -1.92
N ARG A 40 11.73 5.54 -0.96
CA ARG A 40 12.15 4.75 0.20
C ARG A 40 11.11 3.68 0.49
N PHE A 41 11.21 3.03 1.63
CA PHE A 41 10.36 1.90 1.98
C PHE A 41 8.90 2.30 2.10
N SER A 42 8.61 3.36 2.84
CA SER A 42 7.23 3.78 3.05
C SER A 42 6.63 4.40 1.80
N ALA A 43 5.39 4.02 1.51
CA ALA A 43 4.64 4.62 0.42
C ALA A 43 4.33 6.09 0.68
N PHE A 44 4.43 6.55 1.91
CA PHE A 44 4.11 7.93 2.30
C PHE A 44 5.31 8.86 2.26
N PHE A 45 6.52 8.32 2.35
CA PHE A 45 7.71 9.15 2.48
C PHE A 45 8.04 9.84 1.17
N HIS A 46 7.97 11.16 1.17
CA HIS A 46 8.26 12.01 0.00
C HIS A 46 7.48 11.58 -1.24
N THR A 47 6.22 11.24 -1.05
CA THR A 47 5.30 10.94 -2.15
C THR A 47 4.03 11.77 -1.98
N GLN A 48 3.18 11.74 -2.99
CA GLN A 48 1.89 12.41 -2.90
C GLN A 48 0.76 11.50 -2.41
N VAL A 49 1.09 10.34 -1.85
CA VAL A 49 0.06 9.38 -1.42
C VAL A 49 -0.90 9.98 -0.42
N ASP A 50 -0.39 10.64 0.63
CA ASP A 50 -1.24 11.25 1.64
C ASP A 50 -2.16 12.31 1.02
N LEU A 51 -1.62 13.14 0.16
CA LEU A 51 -2.42 14.16 -0.53
C LEU A 51 -3.56 13.53 -1.34
N ILE A 52 -3.24 12.49 -2.09
CA ILE A 52 -4.24 11.79 -2.91
C ILE A 52 -5.32 11.16 -2.03
N LEU A 53 -4.92 10.46 -0.99
CA LEU A 53 -5.86 9.78 -0.10
C LEU A 53 -6.78 10.78 0.60
N ARG A 54 -6.23 11.91 1.06
CA ARG A 54 -7.06 12.95 1.69
C ARG A 54 -8.06 13.54 0.71
N ARG A 55 -7.64 13.77 -0.51
CA ARG A 55 -8.55 14.29 -1.55
C ARG A 55 -9.67 13.32 -1.86
N LEU A 56 -9.40 12.04 -1.79
CA LEU A 56 -10.41 11.01 -2.03
C LEU A 56 -11.30 10.76 -0.82
N GLY A 57 -11.00 11.37 0.32
CA GLY A 57 -11.76 11.16 1.54
C GLY A 57 -11.52 9.78 2.16
N VAL A 58 -10.36 9.18 1.91
CA VAL A 58 -10.04 7.86 2.42
C VAL A 58 -9.76 7.94 3.93
N GLU A 59 -10.36 7.04 4.68
CA GLU A 59 -10.14 6.93 6.12
C GLU A 59 -9.40 5.64 6.48
N THR A 60 -9.57 4.61 5.68
CA THR A 60 -8.95 3.31 5.93
C THR A 60 -8.02 2.94 4.78
N VAL A 61 -6.80 2.56 5.12
CA VAL A 61 -5.79 2.14 4.16
C VAL A 61 -5.59 0.63 4.30
N ILE A 62 -5.64 -0.08 3.19
CA ILE A 62 -5.41 -1.51 3.16
C ILE A 62 -4.05 -1.76 2.51
N LEU A 63 -3.17 -2.44 3.23
CA LEU A 63 -1.81 -2.68 2.76
C LEU A 63 -1.62 -4.12 2.31
N ALA A 64 -1.02 -4.28 1.14
CA ALA A 64 -0.65 -5.56 0.58
C ALA A 64 0.67 -5.38 -0.19
N GLY A 65 1.40 -6.47 -0.38
CA GLY A 65 2.65 -6.45 -1.14
C GLY A 65 3.82 -7.04 -0.36
N THR A 66 5.02 -6.70 -0.77
CA THR A 66 6.28 -7.19 -0.18
C THR A 66 7.21 -5.99 0.05
N THR A 67 8.11 -6.05 1.03
CA THR A 67 8.18 -7.11 2.02
C THR A 67 7.64 -6.60 3.34
N THR A 68 7.07 -7.50 4.11
CA THR A 68 6.37 -7.14 5.33
C THR A 68 7.22 -6.32 6.31
N PRO A 69 8.48 -6.68 6.60
CA PRO A 69 9.27 -5.90 7.56
C PRO A 69 9.76 -4.54 7.04
N ASN A 70 9.65 -4.29 5.74
CA ASN A 70 10.15 -3.06 5.13
C ASN A 70 9.01 -2.19 4.63
N CYS A 71 8.58 -2.38 3.39
CA CYS A 71 7.61 -1.50 2.75
C CYS A 71 6.25 -1.51 3.45
N ILE A 72 5.79 -2.67 3.86
CA ILE A 72 4.50 -2.81 4.52
C ILE A 72 4.55 -2.21 5.92
N ARG A 73 5.55 -2.57 6.70
CA ARG A 73 5.69 -2.07 8.07
C ARG A 73 5.89 -0.56 8.08
N SER A 74 6.77 -0.04 7.24
CA SER A 74 7.01 1.41 7.17
C SER A 74 5.77 2.18 6.78
N SER A 75 5.05 1.69 5.78
CA SER A 75 3.81 2.33 5.34
C SER A 75 2.73 2.25 6.40
N CYS A 76 2.66 1.13 7.13
CA CYS A 76 1.71 0.95 8.21
C CYS A 76 1.95 1.98 9.32
N TYR A 77 3.19 2.13 9.76
CA TYR A 77 3.55 3.07 10.82
C TYR A 77 3.25 4.50 10.40
N ASP A 78 3.59 4.86 9.16
CA ASP A 78 3.33 6.20 8.66
C ASP A 78 1.83 6.47 8.53
N ALA A 79 1.08 5.50 8.01
CA ALA A 79 -0.37 5.66 7.87
C ALA A 79 -1.04 5.85 9.23
N LEU A 80 -0.65 5.07 10.23
CA LEU A 80 -1.17 5.24 11.58
C LEU A 80 -0.78 6.59 12.17
N SER A 81 0.45 7.02 11.92
CA SER A 81 0.92 8.33 12.39
C SER A 81 0.16 9.48 11.74
N LEU A 82 -0.37 9.25 10.54
CA LEU A 82 -1.19 10.23 9.82
C LEU A 82 -2.67 10.09 10.10
N ASP A 83 -3.03 9.28 11.09
CA ASP A 83 -4.41 9.09 11.55
C ASP A 83 -5.31 8.33 10.57
N TYR A 84 -4.76 7.48 9.75
CA TYR A 84 -5.56 6.51 9.01
C TYR A 84 -5.84 5.29 9.86
N ASP A 85 -6.98 4.67 9.65
CA ASP A 85 -7.17 3.29 10.05
C ASP A 85 -6.42 2.41 9.07
N VAL A 86 -5.74 1.37 9.58
CA VAL A 86 -4.89 0.54 8.73
C VAL A 86 -5.28 -0.92 8.85
N VAL A 87 -5.44 -1.56 7.71
CA VAL A 87 -5.64 -3.00 7.60
C VAL A 87 -4.45 -3.57 6.85
N VAL A 88 -3.85 -4.63 7.38
CA VAL A 88 -2.76 -5.35 6.71
C VAL A 88 -3.26 -6.74 6.37
N LEU A 89 -3.16 -7.12 5.10
CA LEU A 89 -3.65 -8.43 4.66
C LEU A 89 -2.56 -9.47 4.88
N SER A 90 -2.83 -10.40 5.79
CA SER A 90 -1.86 -11.42 6.18
C SER A 90 -1.52 -12.39 5.07
N ASP A 91 -2.46 -12.67 4.18
CA ASP A 91 -2.26 -13.57 3.05
C ASP A 91 -1.87 -12.85 1.75
N CYS A 92 -1.77 -11.53 1.79
CA CYS A 92 -1.33 -10.73 0.65
C CYS A 92 -0.05 -9.94 0.95
N THR A 93 0.66 -10.32 1.99
CA THR A 93 1.98 -9.80 2.34
C THR A 93 2.92 -10.96 2.56
N SER A 94 4.21 -10.74 2.38
CA SER A 94 5.17 -11.83 2.53
C SER A 94 6.52 -11.31 2.97
N SER A 95 7.29 -12.22 3.57
CA SER A 95 8.63 -11.94 4.03
C SER A 95 9.54 -13.12 3.72
N VAL A 96 10.79 -13.05 4.20
CA VAL A 96 11.79 -14.08 3.89
C VAL A 96 11.55 -15.38 4.65
N THR A 97 10.94 -15.32 5.83
CA THR A 97 10.58 -16.50 6.62
C THR A 97 9.22 -16.31 7.28
N ASP A 98 8.61 -17.43 7.68
CA ASP A 98 7.34 -17.37 8.39
C ASP A 98 7.47 -16.69 9.76
N GLU A 99 8.63 -16.86 10.42
CA GLU A 99 8.85 -16.24 11.71
C GLU A 99 8.93 -14.73 11.59
N VAL A 100 9.66 -14.21 10.60
CA VAL A 100 9.74 -12.77 10.35
C VAL A 100 8.37 -12.24 9.99
N GLN A 101 7.64 -12.94 9.15
CA GLN A 101 6.30 -12.55 8.76
C GLN A 101 5.39 -12.40 9.98
N ARG A 102 5.33 -13.42 10.79
CA ARG A 102 4.45 -13.42 11.97
C ARG A 102 4.85 -12.35 12.97
N ALA A 103 6.14 -12.21 13.26
CA ALA A 103 6.61 -11.22 14.22
C ALA A 103 6.25 -9.80 13.79
N ASN A 104 6.39 -9.49 12.50
CA ASN A 104 6.06 -8.16 11.99
C ASN A 104 4.56 -7.90 12.00
N LEU A 105 3.75 -8.89 11.66
CA LEU A 105 2.30 -8.74 11.73
C LEU A 105 1.83 -8.53 13.17
N GLU A 106 2.44 -9.25 14.12
CA GLU A 106 2.12 -9.05 15.53
C GLU A 106 2.48 -7.64 16.00
N ASP A 107 3.63 -7.13 15.60
CA ASP A 107 4.03 -5.78 15.97
C ASP A 107 3.08 -4.73 15.42
N MET A 108 2.68 -4.88 14.18
CA MET A 108 1.73 -3.93 13.57
C MET A 108 0.37 -4.01 14.23
N ALA A 109 -0.06 -5.21 14.62
CA ALA A 109 -1.32 -5.36 15.36
C ALA A 109 -1.25 -4.65 16.70
N ARG A 110 -0.12 -4.71 17.39
CA ARG A 110 0.03 -4.06 18.70
C ARG A 110 -0.07 -2.56 18.64
N ILE A 111 0.33 -1.95 17.54
CA ILE A 111 0.26 -0.50 17.41
C ILE A 111 -1.05 -0.01 16.80
N GLY A 112 -1.97 -0.90 16.50
CA GLY A 112 -3.31 -0.52 16.12
C GLY A 112 -3.76 -0.93 14.73
N ALA A 113 -2.93 -1.59 13.94
CA ALA A 113 -3.35 -2.09 12.64
C ALA A 113 -4.24 -3.32 12.83
N LYS A 114 -5.21 -3.47 11.94
CA LYS A 114 -6.01 -4.69 11.89
C LYS A 114 -5.37 -5.65 10.92
N ILE A 115 -5.11 -6.85 11.40
CA ILE A 115 -4.53 -7.91 10.55
C ILE A 115 -5.63 -8.89 10.20
N CYS A 116 -5.85 -9.11 8.91
CA CYS A 116 -6.86 -10.06 8.46
C CYS A 116 -6.51 -10.62 7.09
N THR A 117 -7.21 -11.68 6.70
CA THR A 117 -7.09 -12.24 5.35
C THR A 117 -8.02 -11.48 4.39
N VAL A 118 -7.84 -11.72 3.08
CA VAL A 118 -8.74 -11.14 2.08
C VAL A 118 -10.19 -11.57 2.33
N ASP A 119 -10.40 -12.84 2.67
CA ASP A 119 -11.76 -13.33 2.92
C ASP A 119 -12.38 -12.63 4.12
N GLU A 120 -11.61 -12.43 5.18
CA GLU A 120 -12.09 -11.70 6.35
C GLU A 120 -12.36 -10.23 6.02
N LEU A 121 -11.56 -9.64 5.16
CA LEU A 121 -11.78 -8.26 4.72
C LEU A 121 -13.13 -8.11 4.06
N SER A 122 -13.54 -9.06 3.24
CA SER A 122 -14.81 -9.02 2.54
C SER A 122 -16.00 -8.89 3.50
N SER A 123 -15.89 -9.43 4.70
CA SER A 123 -16.96 -9.36 5.69
C SER A 123 -16.94 -8.05 6.49
N LEU A 124 -15.87 -7.25 6.37
CA LEU A 124 -15.76 -5.97 7.07
C LEU A 124 -16.30 -4.80 6.23
N ILE A 125 -16.39 -5.02 4.94
CA ILE A 125 -16.90 -4.03 4.01
C ILE A 125 -18.11 -4.57 3.26
#